data_56ded05aca058cfa21323ece40ea7674
#
_entry.id   56ded05aca058cfa21323ece40ea7674
#
_cell.length_a   1.000
_cell.length_b   1.000
_cell.length_c   1.000
_cell.angle_alpha   90.00
_cell.angle_beta   90.00
_cell.angle_gamma   90.00
#
_symmetry.space_group_name_H-M   'P 1'
#
loop_
_entity.id
_entity.type
_entity.pdbx_description
1 polymer ?
#
loop_
_entity_poly.entity_id
_entity_poly.type
_entity_poly.pdbx_seq_one_letter_code
_entity_poly.pdbx_strand_id
1 'polypeptide(L)'
;MRKILLAGVLIASVSPVFAARPIAAWDVVPYQRVDGTFAAGVVAFHDKSVKVEFTINGRKFGKTVESPSLNERTGVREFILPFPAGRLSEKLGDREYTLGARVVAEGEKPYELPALTVYANGKGTLGSKKTVWADSQNGNEFAAGDKSSPVKTLARAVKMAGDGGTVYLKEGSYSLKLLGGGFERKYWTLVTPAPGVDRNSVKIMAGRPGTEKLRFRNLNFYCDCDAGEYGSIVMGEGGKTSAWFENCNFTNEKGRHAGEAYPFGNKLAAYVTGGTTYEIMYGPSALLLRGHSVKSVATHALPGENALVVNCSVDDVRAADGASSVLITSIATPPSWAGNLIVSGLKASGLSCRVFSLRRIRDCAFADVAFELEASEGLYSNVAGETENVLFSNVSLAGQEIKLARSKDGRGDFKPTDVIMKKCVFGTLSGCDSVDGSKGFDLRDSKVEIQIK
;
A
#
# COMPACT_ATOMS: atom_id res chain seq x y z
N MET A 1 56.86 -22.25 -45.39
CA MET A 1 56.33 -21.72 -44.11
C MET A 1 55.16 -20.77 -44.40
N ARG A 2 53.94 -21.18 -44.24
CA ARG A 2 52.73 -20.36 -44.40
C ARG A 2 52.30 -19.82 -43.01
N LYS A 3 52.35 -18.50 -42.89
CA LYS A 3 51.79 -17.83 -41.65
C LYS A 3 50.30 -17.74 -41.80
N ILE A 4 49.59 -18.40 -40.87
CA ILE A 4 48.15 -18.27 -40.70
C ILE A 4 47.92 -17.10 -39.73
N LEU A 5 47.34 -16.00 -40.24
CA LEU A 5 46.81 -14.93 -39.39
C LEU A 5 45.47 -15.38 -38.83
N LEU A 6 45.38 -15.62 -37.52
CA LEU A 6 44.12 -15.73 -36.84
C LEU A 6 43.60 -14.31 -36.56
N ALA A 7 42.55 -13.93 -37.26
CA ALA A 7 41.77 -12.74 -36.93
C ALA A 7 40.83 -13.11 -35.76
N GLY A 8 41.18 -12.64 -34.57
CA GLY A 8 40.29 -12.77 -33.41
C GLY A 8 39.07 -11.85 -33.58
N VAL A 9 37.91 -12.43 -33.79
CA VAL A 9 36.63 -11.72 -33.72
C VAL A 9 36.33 -11.48 -32.25
N LEU A 10 36.51 -10.23 -31.80
CA LEU A 10 36.01 -9.78 -30.50
C LEU A 10 34.47 -9.75 -30.57
N ILE A 11 33.80 -10.81 -30.11
CA ILE A 11 32.37 -10.77 -29.86
C ILE A 11 32.21 -9.98 -28.56
N ALA A 12 31.93 -8.70 -28.70
CA ALA A 12 31.41 -7.92 -27.57
C ALA A 12 30.10 -8.58 -27.15
N SER A 13 30.13 -9.30 -26.04
CA SER A 13 28.90 -9.76 -25.36
C SER A 13 28.17 -8.51 -24.86
N VAL A 14 27.27 -8.01 -25.67
CA VAL A 14 26.23 -7.07 -25.19
C VAL A 14 25.40 -7.89 -24.24
N SER A 15 25.71 -7.81 -22.95
CA SER A 15 24.74 -8.25 -21.90
C SER A 15 23.46 -7.53 -22.20
N PRO A 16 22.32 -8.21 -22.31
CA PRO A 16 21.05 -7.53 -22.43
C PRO A 16 20.91 -6.66 -21.17
N VAL A 17 20.99 -5.35 -21.36
CA VAL A 17 20.55 -4.39 -20.36
C VAL A 17 19.07 -4.68 -20.23
N PHE A 18 18.69 -5.40 -19.19
CA PHE A 18 17.28 -5.54 -18.86
C PHE A 18 16.77 -4.14 -18.54
N ALA A 19 16.02 -3.59 -19.48
CA ALA A 19 15.44 -2.28 -19.33
C ALA A 19 14.54 -2.27 -18.10
N ALA A 20 14.87 -1.43 -17.14
CA ALA A 20 14.11 -1.28 -15.91
C ALA A 20 12.70 -0.77 -16.26
N ARG A 21 11.65 -1.53 -15.96
CA ARG A 21 10.30 -1.09 -16.24
C ARG A 21 9.87 0.05 -15.32
N PRO A 22 8.94 0.94 -15.72
CA PRO A 22 8.33 1.89 -14.82
C PRO A 22 7.66 1.20 -13.63
N ILE A 23 7.72 1.85 -12.47
CA ILE A 23 7.11 1.42 -11.22
C ILE A 23 5.86 2.25 -11.03
N ALA A 24 4.68 1.63 -10.96
CA ALA A 24 3.45 2.38 -10.89
C ALA A 24 2.33 1.63 -10.16
N ALA A 25 1.41 2.40 -9.55
CA ALA A 25 0.23 1.88 -8.86
C ALA A 25 -0.96 2.85 -8.97
N TRP A 26 -2.18 2.31 -8.91
CA TRP A 26 -3.39 3.10 -8.77
C TRP A 26 -3.51 3.68 -7.35
N ASP A 27 -3.74 4.99 -7.22
CA ASP A 27 -4.21 5.61 -5.98
C ASP A 27 -5.74 5.70 -5.97
N VAL A 28 -6.36 4.57 -6.17
CA VAL A 28 -7.82 4.42 -6.22
C VAL A 28 -8.21 3.13 -5.52
N VAL A 29 -9.12 3.21 -4.59
CA VAL A 29 -9.78 2.02 -4.06
C VAL A 29 -10.69 1.44 -5.16
N PRO A 30 -10.56 0.18 -5.53
CA PRO A 30 -11.40 -0.42 -6.58
C PRO A 30 -12.87 -0.55 -6.14
N TYR A 31 -13.74 -0.83 -7.09
CA TYR A 31 -15.16 -1.10 -6.87
C TYR A 31 -15.96 0.05 -6.24
N GLN A 32 -15.44 1.29 -6.32
CA GLN A 32 -16.18 2.46 -5.85
C GLN A 32 -17.33 2.79 -6.80
N ARG A 33 -18.46 3.20 -6.21
CA ARG A 33 -19.54 3.87 -6.91
C ARG A 33 -19.22 5.36 -6.91
N VAL A 34 -19.09 5.94 -8.08
CA VAL A 34 -18.69 7.33 -8.27
C VAL A 34 -19.69 8.06 -9.16
N ASP A 35 -19.86 9.34 -8.90
CA ASP A 35 -20.69 10.26 -9.65
C ASP A 35 -19.85 11.44 -10.16
N GLY A 36 -20.44 12.36 -10.88
CA GLY A 36 -19.74 13.53 -11.40
C GLY A 36 -18.51 13.18 -12.25
N THR A 37 -17.41 13.89 -12.01
CA THR A 37 -16.08 13.60 -12.58
C THR A 37 -15.19 13.07 -11.48
N PHE A 38 -14.77 11.84 -11.63
CA PHE A 38 -13.90 11.15 -10.66
C PHE A 38 -12.44 11.19 -11.11
N ALA A 39 -11.58 11.83 -10.32
CA ALA A 39 -10.14 11.90 -10.58
C ALA A 39 -9.46 10.58 -10.18
N ALA A 40 -9.33 9.64 -11.12
CA ALA A 40 -8.61 8.40 -10.89
C ALA A 40 -7.11 8.63 -11.12
N GLY A 41 -6.30 8.48 -10.07
CA GLY A 41 -4.88 8.78 -10.08
C GLY A 41 -4.00 7.55 -10.21
N VAL A 42 -2.87 7.72 -10.90
CA VAL A 42 -1.76 6.77 -10.98
C VAL A 42 -0.52 7.45 -10.43
N VAL A 43 0.11 6.87 -9.44
CA VAL A 43 1.45 7.23 -8.99
C VAL A 43 2.45 6.39 -9.78
N ALA A 44 3.41 7.04 -10.42
CA ALA A 44 4.39 6.34 -11.25
C ALA A 44 5.78 6.97 -11.16
N PHE A 45 6.81 6.13 -11.15
CA PHE A 45 8.20 6.51 -11.05
C PHE A 45 9.07 5.75 -12.05
N HIS A 46 10.08 6.45 -12.53
CA HIS A 46 11.22 5.93 -13.27
C HIS A 46 12.36 6.94 -13.19
N ASP A 47 13.58 6.54 -13.50
CA ASP A 47 14.73 7.45 -13.60
C ASP A 47 14.61 8.42 -14.79
N LYS A 48 13.91 8.00 -15.84
CA LYS A 48 13.55 8.80 -17.02
C LYS A 48 12.15 9.40 -16.88
N SER A 49 11.80 10.30 -17.79
CA SER A 49 10.45 10.86 -17.85
C SER A 49 9.40 9.77 -18.07
N VAL A 50 8.34 9.86 -17.30
CA VAL A 50 7.21 8.92 -17.34
C VAL A 50 5.99 9.60 -17.95
N LYS A 51 5.26 8.86 -18.77
CA LYS A 51 3.97 9.24 -19.36
C LYS A 51 2.95 8.15 -19.08
N VAL A 52 1.68 8.53 -19.00
CA VAL A 52 0.60 7.58 -18.76
C VAL A 52 -0.49 7.70 -19.82
N GLU A 53 -0.83 6.58 -20.43
CA GLU A 53 -1.94 6.43 -21.36
C GLU A 53 -3.09 5.73 -20.63
N PHE A 54 -4.28 6.32 -20.67
CA PHE A 54 -5.45 5.74 -20.02
C PHE A 54 -6.41 5.08 -20.99
N THR A 55 -7.09 4.06 -20.51
CA THR A 55 -8.19 3.40 -21.24
C THR A 55 -9.44 3.29 -20.37
N ILE A 56 -10.60 3.32 -21.00
CA ILE A 56 -11.89 2.98 -20.40
C ILE A 56 -12.48 1.84 -21.20
N ASN A 57 -12.76 0.71 -20.54
CA ASN A 57 -13.22 -0.52 -21.19
C ASN A 57 -12.33 -0.93 -22.39
N GLY A 58 -10.99 -0.86 -22.19
CA GLY A 58 -9.98 -1.21 -23.18
C GLY A 58 -9.78 -0.21 -24.33
N ARG A 59 -10.57 0.87 -24.39
CA ARG A 59 -10.43 1.90 -25.42
C ARG A 59 -9.67 3.10 -24.89
N LYS A 60 -8.71 3.61 -25.66
CA LYS A 60 -7.93 4.81 -25.30
C LYS A 60 -8.88 5.96 -24.96
N PHE A 61 -8.60 6.62 -23.84
CA PHE A 61 -9.37 7.74 -23.35
C PHE A 61 -8.48 8.98 -23.14
N GLY A 62 -8.81 10.04 -23.85
CA GLY A 62 -8.09 11.31 -23.76
C GLY A 62 -6.69 11.28 -24.40
N LYS A 63 -5.91 12.29 -24.06
CA LYS A 63 -4.51 12.40 -24.45
C LYS A 63 -3.62 11.66 -23.44
N THR A 64 -2.42 11.31 -23.89
CA THR A 64 -1.36 10.87 -22.98
C THR A 64 -1.06 11.94 -21.95
N VAL A 65 -1.01 11.57 -20.68
CA VAL A 65 -0.66 12.49 -19.59
C VAL A 65 0.85 12.49 -19.44
N GLU A 66 1.48 13.64 -19.72
CA GLU A 66 2.94 13.76 -19.84
C GLU A 66 3.63 14.04 -18.49
N SER A 67 2.89 14.50 -17.48
CA SER A 67 3.42 14.82 -16.16
C SER A 67 2.37 14.71 -15.06
N PRO A 68 2.78 14.36 -13.82
CA PRO A 68 1.84 14.30 -12.70
C PRO A 68 1.42 15.71 -12.24
N SER A 69 0.18 15.84 -11.83
CA SER A 69 -0.40 17.05 -11.21
C SER A 69 -0.97 16.73 -9.83
N LEU A 70 -1.21 17.74 -9.01
CA LEU A 70 -1.86 17.53 -7.71
C LEU A 70 -3.29 17.05 -7.95
N ASN A 71 -3.63 15.91 -7.39
CA ASN A 71 -4.99 15.41 -7.35
C ASN A 71 -5.67 15.91 -6.07
N GLU A 72 -6.61 16.84 -6.21
CA GLU A 72 -7.31 17.46 -5.09
C GLU A 72 -8.07 16.44 -4.21
N ARG A 73 -8.49 15.33 -4.79
CA ARG A 73 -9.17 14.25 -4.07
C ARG A 73 -8.25 13.53 -3.09
N THR A 74 -6.96 13.41 -3.42
CA THR A 74 -6.00 12.57 -2.66
C THR A 74 -4.92 13.39 -1.98
N GLY A 75 -4.68 14.62 -2.44
CA GLY A 75 -3.54 15.43 -2.01
C GLY A 75 -2.19 14.91 -2.53
N VAL A 76 -2.19 14.01 -3.50
CA VAL A 76 -1.01 13.36 -4.08
C VAL A 76 -0.75 13.89 -5.49
N ARG A 77 0.53 13.98 -5.89
CA ARG A 77 0.88 14.26 -7.29
C ARG A 77 0.78 12.99 -8.11
N GLU A 78 -0.15 12.98 -9.05
CA GLU A 78 -0.54 11.80 -9.83
C GLU A 78 -0.72 12.11 -11.30
N PHE A 79 -0.61 11.10 -12.14
CA PHE A 79 -1.15 11.11 -13.48
C PHE A 79 -2.65 10.87 -13.38
N ILE A 80 -3.46 11.83 -13.80
CA ILE A 80 -4.90 11.84 -13.50
C ILE A 80 -5.71 11.48 -14.74
N LEU A 81 -6.59 10.48 -14.59
CA LEU A 81 -7.69 10.20 -15.49
C LEU A 81 -8.95 10.90 -14.97
N PRO A 82 -9.48 11.95 -15.63
CA PRO A 82 -10.77 12.54 -15.26
C PRO A 82 -11.91 11.65 -15.76
N PHE A 83 -12.25 10.62 -14.99
CA PHE A 83 -13.31 9.68 -15.35
C PHE A 83 -14.69 10.34 -15.25
N PRO A 84 -15.44 10.53 -16.35
CA PRO A 84 -16.67 11.31 -16.39
C PRO A 84 -17.90 10.46 -16.00
N ALA A 85 -17.94 9.97 -14.78
CA ALA A 85 -18.95 9.01 -14.30
C ALA A 85 -20.37 9.54 -14.43
N GLY A 86 -20.63 10.80 -14.03
CA GLY A 86 -21.95 11.42 -14.13
C GLY A 86 -22.46 11.45 -15.57
N ARG A 87 -21.64 11.97 -16.51
CA ARG A 87 -21.99 12.02 -17.93
C ARG A 87 -22.22 10.64 -18.56
N LEU A 88 -21.42 9.64 -18.13
CA LEU A 88 -21.59 8.27 -18.58
C LEU A 88 -22.89 7.66 -18.06
N SER A 89 -23.23 7.90 -16.78
CA SER A 89 -24.50 7.47 -16.19
C SER A 89 -25.71 8.11 -16.87
N GLU A 90 -25.63 9.39 -17.17
CA GLU A 90 -26.71 10.10 -17.88
C GLU A 90 -27.00 9.47 -19.24
N LYS A 91 -25.96 9.19 -20.03
CA LYS A 91 -26.06 8.68 -21.39
C LYS A 91 -26.36 7.20 -21.47
N LEU A 92 -25.76 6.38 -20.62
CA LEU A 92 -25.70 4.93 -20.75
C LEU A 92 -26.33 4.19 -19.56
N GLY A 93 -26.82 4.91 -18.55
CA GLY A 93 -27.24 4.37 -17.27
C GLY A 93 -26.08 4.04 -16.36
N ASP A 94 -26.39 3.83 -15.08
CA ASP A 94 -25.40 3.42 -14.10
C ASP A 94 -24.87 2.02 -14.41
N ARG A 95 -23.54 1.87 -14.43
CA ARG A 95 -22.88 0.60 -14.78
C ARG A 95 -21.43 0.53 -14.36
N GLU A 96 -20.87 -0.65 -14.53
CA GLU A 96 -19.46 -0.96 -14.35
C GLU A 96 -18.60 -0.44 -15.49
N TYR A 97 -17.42 0.03 -15.13
CA TYR A 97 -16.34 0.40 -16.06
C TYR A 97 -15.01 -0.17 -15.58
N THR A 98 -14.21 -0.58 -16.55
CA THR A 98 -12.82 -0.98 -16.34
C THR A 98 -11.90 0.15 -16.76
N LEU A 99 -11.10 0.67 -15.83
CA LEU A 99 -10.06 1.64 -16.10
C LEU A 99 -8.73 0.92 -16.30
N GLY A 100 -7.99 1.27 -17.33
CA GLY A 100 -6.64 0.79 -17.58
C GLY A 100 -5.65 1.94 -17.64
N ALA A 101 -4.41 1.68 -17.27
CA ALA A 101 -3.31 2.61 -17.39
C ALA A 101 -2.07 1.89 -17.92
N ARG A 102 -1.46 2.47 -18.93
CA ARG A 102 -0.19 2.04 -19.51
C ARG A 102 0.86 3.11 -19.23
N VAL A 103 1.88 2.74 -18.50
CA VAL A 103 2.96 3.62 -18.09
C VAL A 103 4.14 3.41 -19.01
N VAL A 104 4.66 4.50 -19.58
CA VAL A 104 5.71 4.49 -20.59
C VAL A 104 6.85 5.36 -20.11
N ALA A 105 8.07 4.84 -20.15
CA ALA A 105 9.31 5.59 -20.04
C ALA A 105 10.12 5.44 -21.33
N GLU A 106 10.89 6.47 -21.68
CA GLU A 106 11.63 6.49 -22.94
C GLU A 106 12.65 5.37 -23.05
N GLY A 107 12.55 4.56 -24.11
CA GLY A 107 13.45 3.43 -24.36
C GLY A 107 13.21 2.22 -23.48
N GLU A 108 12.17 2.23 -22.63
CA GLU A 108 11.87 1.16 -21.70
C GLU A 108 10.63 0.35 -22.11
N LYS A 109 10.53 -0.88 -21.59
CA LYS A 109 9.33 -1.68 -21.78
C LYS A 109 8.15 -1.04 -21.03
N PRO A 110 7.03 -0.75 -21.70
CA PRO A 110 5.86 -0.22 -21.03
C PRO A 110 5.33 -1.15 -19.95
N TYR A 111 4.78 -0.57 -18.89
CA TYR A 111 4.12 -1.30 -17.83
C TYR A 111 2.61 -1.07 -17.87
N GLU A 112 1.86 -2.16 -18.00
CA GLU A 112 0.39 -2.14 -17.91
C GLU A 112 -0.02 -2.39 -16.46
N LEU A 113 -0.72 -1.43 -15.85
CA LEU A 113 -1.25 -1.65 -14.52
C LEU A 113 -2.40 -2.66 -14.56
N PRO A 114 -2.59 -3.43 -13.46
CA PRO A 114 -3.80 -4.22 -13.30
C PRO A 114 -5.05 -3.38 -13.51
N ALA A 115 -5.99 -3.91 -14.25
CA ALA A 115 -7.23 -3.20 -14.56
C ALA A 115 -8.01 -2.88 -13.28
N LEU A 116 -8.54 -1.67 -13.20
CA LEU A 116 -9.27 -1.15 -12.04
C LEU A 116 -10.77 -1.09 -12.35
N THR A 117 -11.59 -1.77 -11.56
CA THR A 117 -13.05 -1.68 -11.67
C THR A 117 -13.60 -0.51 -10.86
N VAL A 118 -14.43 0.32 -11.49
CA VAL A 118 -15.24 1.36 -10.85
C VAL A 118 -16.69 1.33 -11.40
N TYR A 119 -17.61 1.93 -10.67
CA TYR A 119 -19.00 2.00 -11.08
C TYR A 119 -19.44 3.45 -11.26
N ALA A 120 -19.81 3.84 -12.48
CA ALA A 120 -20.51 5.11 -12.69
C ALA A 120 -21.93 4.97 -12.13
N ASN A 121 -22.29 5.84 -11.18
CA ASN A 121 -23.54 5.75 -10.41
C ASN A 121 -24.22 7.14 -10.25
N GLY A 122 -24.16 7.96 -11.29
CA GLY A 122 -24.73 9.30 -11.28
C GLY A 122 -26.23 9.34 -11.06
N LYS A 123 -26.95 8.27 -11.45
CA LYS A 123 -28.40 8.11 -11.19
C LYS A 123 -28.68 7.42 -9.85
N GLY A 124 -27.66 6.91 -9.16
CA GLY A 124 -27.78 6.26 -7.86
C GLY A 124 -28.57 4.95 -7.90
N THR A 125 -28.53 4.21 -9.00
CA THR A 125 -29.33 2.97 -9.15
C THR A 125 -28.59 1.71 -8.74
N LEU A 126 -27.26 1.76 -8.58
CA LEU A 126 -26.46 0.59 -8.25
C LEU A 126 -26.38 0.33 -6.75
N GLY A 127 -26.50 -0.94 -6.40
CA GLY A 127 -26.38 -1.43 -5.03
C GLY A 127 -27.63 -1.17 -4.17
N SER A 128 -27.63 -1.77 -3.01
CA SER A 128 -28.69 -1.60 -2.02
C SER A 128 -28.74 -0.16 -1.50
N LYS A 129 -29.94 0.40 -1.38
CA LYS A 129 -30.18 1.69 -0.69
C LYS A 129 -30.59 1.45 0.78
N LYS A 130 -30.60 0.21 1.23
CA LYS A 130 -31.04 -0.15 2.56
C LYS A 130 -30.09 0.39 3.60
N THR A 131 -30.66 1.04 4.60
CA THR A 131 -29.98 1.49 5.80
C THR A 131 -30.41 0.62 6.96
N VAL A 132 -29.45 0.07 7.70
CA VAL A 132 -29.72 -0.78 8.87
C VAL A 132 -29.02 -0.18 10.08
N TRP A 133 -29.72 -0.14 11.20
CA TRP A 133 -29.20 0.33 12.47
C TRP A 133 -28.85 -0.84 13.36
N ALA A 134 -27.72 -0.75 14.03
CA ALA A 134 -27.28 -1.71 15.04
C ALA A 134 -27.09 -1.00 16.39
N ASP A 135 -27.49 -1.68 17.46
CA ASP A 135 -27.33 -1.25 18.85
C ASP A 135 -26.89 -2.47 19.66
N SER A 136 -25.62 -2.53 20.03
CA SER A 136 -25.08 -3.69 20.73
C SER A 136 -25.57 -3.85 22.16
N GLN A 137 -26.09 -2.78 22.73
CA GLN A 137 -26.62 -2.75 24.09
C GLN A 137 -28.12 -3.09 24.13
N ASN A 138 -28.93 -2.37 23.36
CA ASN A 138 -30.40 -2.42 23.43
C ASN A 138 -31.07 -3.04 22.19
N GLY A 139 -30.28 -3.44 21.19
CA GLY A 139 -30.78 -4.04 19.95
C GLY A 139 -31.29 -5.48 20.16
N ASN A 140 -32.12 -5.91 19.23
CA ASN A 140 -32.64 -7.29 19.20
C ASN A 140 -32.25 -7.94 17.88
N GLU A 141 -31.73 -9.18 17.91
CA GLU A 141 -31.25 -9.88 16.72
C GLU A 141 -32.36 -10.13 15.69
N PHE A 142 -33.61 -10.17 16.10
CA PHE A 142 -34.78 -10.36 15.24
C PHE A 142 -35.47 -9.06 14.83
N ALA A 143 -34.93 -7.92 15.24
CA ALA A 143 -35.48 -6.61 14.93
C ALA A 143 -35.48 -6.28 13.43
N ALA A 144 -36.28 -5.29 13.03
CA ALA A 144 -36.40 -4.82 11.65
C ALA A 144 -35.14 -4.13 11.14
N GLY A 145 -34.26 -3.65 12.02
CA GLY A 145 -33.03 -2.98 11.70
C GLY A 145 -33.21 -1.50 11.32
N ASP A 146 -34.33 -0.90 11.62
CA ASP A 146 -34.55 0.54 11.53
C ASP A 146 -34.05 1.28 12.78
N LYS A 147 -34.14 2.61 12.78
CA LYS A 147 -33.65 3.46 13.88
C LYS A 147 -34.34 3.18 15.21
N SER A 148 -35.65 2.84 15.19
CA SER A 148 -36.48 2.58 16.35
C SER A 148 -36.37 1.13 16.85
N SER A 149 -36.06 0.22 15.95
CA SER A 149 -35.95 -1.22 16.20
C SER A 149 -34.62 -1.76 15.63
N PRO A 150 -33.47 -1.40 16.24
CA PRO A 150 -32.14 -1.77 15.74
C PRO A 150 -31.83 -3.23 16.01
N VAL A 151 -31.03 -3.84 15.14
CA VAL A 151 -30.49 -5.19 15.40
C VAL A 151 -29.36 -5.13 16.42
N LYS A 152 -29.07 -6.27 17.06
CA LYS A 152 -28.04 -6.31 18.12
C LYS A 152 -26.63 -6.41 17.59
N THR A 153 -26.40 -7.21 16.55
CA THR A 153 -25.04 -7.53 16.10
C THR A 153 -24.68 -6.84 14.79
N LEU A 154 -23.39 -6.51 14.64
CA LEU A 154 -22.82 -6.00 13.39
C LEU A 154 -23.01 -7.04 12.26
N ALA A 155 -22.84 -8.32 12.53
CA ALA A 155 -23.00 -9.39 11.55
C ALA A 155 -24.42 -9.40 10.95
N ARG A 156 -25.43 -9.30 11.80
CA ARG A 156 -26.83 -9.23 11.36
C ARG A 156 -27.10 -7.96 10.56
N ALA A 157 -26.59 -6.82 11.03
CA ALA A 157 -26.75 -5.54 10.34
C ALA A 157 -26.15 -5.56 8.94
N VAL A 158 -24.91 -6.04 8.80
CA VAL A 158 -24.21 -6.15 7.50
C VAL A 158 -24.94 -7.09 6.55
N LYS A 159 -25.45 -8.22 7.05
CA LYS A 159 -26.27 -9.15 6.26
C LYS A 159 -27.55 -8.49 5.77
N MET A 160 -28.23 -7.75 6.63
CA MET A 160 -29.51 -7.09 6.30
C MET A 160 -29.34 -5.89 5.38
N ALA A 161 -28.24 -5.14 5.49
CA ALA A 161 -27.95 -4.01 4.62
C ALA A 161 -27.72 -4.46 3.17
N GLY A 162 -27.18 -5.66 2.98
CA GLY A 162 -26.95 -6.24 1.67
C GLY A 162 -25.79 -5.59 0.92
N ASP A 163 -25.68 -5.88 -0.36
CA ASP A 163 -24.62 -5.42 -1.25
C ASP A 163 -24.73 -3.92 -1.55
N GLY A 164 -23.79 -3.13 -1.04
CA GLY A 164 -23.75 -1.68 -1.22
C GLY A 164 -24.66 -0.88 -0.27
N GLY A 165 -25.29 -1.51 0.72
CA GLY A 165 -26.10 -0.80 1.73
C GLY A 165 -25.27 -0.08 2.79
N THR A 166 -25.94 0.48 3.79
CA THR A 166 -25.33 1.23 4.89
C THR A 166 -25.73 0.65 6.23
N VAL A 167 -24.76 0.51 7.14
CA VAL A 167 -24.97 0.14 8.53
C VAL A 167 -24.58 1.33 9.41
N TYR A 168 -25.53 1.80 10.21
CA TYR A 168 -25.31 2.80 11.25
C TYR A 168 -25.18 2.12 12.62
N LEU A 169 -24.07 2.41 13.30
CA LEU A 169 -23.77 1.89 14.62
C LEU A 169 -24.14 2.93 15.68
N LYS A 170 -24.96 2.55 16.65
CA LYS A 170 -25.15 3.29 17.89
C LYS A 170 -23.96 3.06 18.82
N GLU A 171 -23.91 3.75 19.94
CA GLU A 171 -22.89 3.57 20.97
C GLU A 171 -22.76 2.11 21.41
N GLY A 172 -21.54 1.67 21.71
CA GLY A 172 -21.27 0.33 22.21
C GLY A 172 -20.14 -0.38 21.52
N SER A 173 -19.97 -1.66 21.87
CA SER A 173 -18.89 -2.52 21.33
C SER A 173 -19.46 -3.57 20.38
N TYR A 174 -18.81 -3.72 19.23
CA TYR A 174 -19.25 -4.59 18.16
C TYR A 174 -18.13 -5.55 17.76
N SER A 175 -18.44 -6.83 17.63
CA SER A 175 -17.46 -7.84 17.21
C SER A 175 -17.38 -7.94 15.70
N LEU A 176 -16.15 -8.05 15.16
CA LEU A 176 -15.91 -8.45 13.77
C LEU A 176 -16.03 -9.97 13.55
N LYS A 177 -16.14 -10.75 14.61
CA LYS A 177 -16.30 -12.20 14.48
C LYS A 177 -17.60 -12.51 13.73
N LEU A 178 -17.52 -13.43 12.78
CA LEU A 178 -18.69 -13.98 12.08
C LEU A 178 -19.50 -12.96 11.25
N LEU A 179 -18.86 -12.02 10.57
CA LEU A 179 -19.58 -11.24 9.55
C LEU A 179 -20.07 -12.13 8.37
N GLY A 180 -19.88 -13.42 8.49
CA GLY A 180 -20.45 -14.47 7.65
C GLY A 180 -19.73 -14.68 6.34
N GLY A 181 -19.13 -15.84 6.16
CA GLY A 181 -18.64 -16.32 4.86
C GLY A 181 -19.80 -16.43 3.86
N GLY A 182 -19.51 -16.21 2.60
CA GLY A 182 -20.38 -16.58 1.51
C GLY A 182 -21.16 -15.47 0.81
N PHE A 183 -20.99 -14.22 1.15
CA PHE A 183 -21.57 -13.12 0.37
C PHE A 183 -20.50 -12.48 -0.52
N GLU A 184 -20.51 -12.82 -1.80
CA GLU A 184 -19.80 -12.02 -2.79
C GLU A 184 -20.53 -10.68 -2.97
N ARG A 185 -19.85 -9.56 -2.67
CA ARG A 185 -20.37 -8.22 -2.91
C ARG A 185 -19.76 -7.63 -4.17
N LYS A 186 -20.59 -6.97 -4.95
CA LYS A 186 -20.11 -6.11 -6.05
C LYS A 186 -19.67 -4.75 -5.52
N TYR A 187 -20.40 -4.22 -4.54
CA TYR A 187 -20.24 -2.86 -4.05
C TYR A 187 -19.79 -2.84 -2.59
N TRP A 188 -19.12 -1.77 -2.21
CA TRP A 188 -18.76 -1.53 -0.82
C TRP A 188 -19.99 -1.32 0.04
N THR A 189 -20.19 -2.13 1.08
CA THR A 189 -21.20 -1.92 2.12
C THR A 189 -20.58 -1.04 3.20
N LEU A 190 -21.19 0.11 3.46
CA LEU A 190 -20.70 1.09 4.42
C LEU A 190 -21.08 0.69 5.85
N VAL A 191 -20.10 0.76 6.75
CA VAL A 191 -20.28 0.65 8.22
C VAL A 191 -19.71 1.92 8.84
N THR A 192 -20.52 2.66 9.60
CA THR A 192 -20.13 3.96 10.16
C THR A 192 -20.92 4.23 11.45
N PRO A 193 -20.42 5.08 12.36
CA PRO A 193 -21.25 5.57 13.48
C PRO A 193 -22.53 6.20 12.96
N ALA A 194 -23.60 6.07 13.72
CA ALA A 194 -24.86 6.71 13.38
C ALA A 194 -24.73 8.25 13.40
N PRO A 195 -25.54 8.97 12.61
CA PRO A 195 -25.52 10.43 12.65
C PRO A 195 -25.71 10.98 14.06
N GLY A 196 -24.76 11.83 14.50
CA GLY A 196 -24.73 12.41 15.84
C GLY A 196 -24.11 11.54 16.94
N VAL A 197 -23.66 10.33 16.61
CA VAL A 197 -22.94 9.47 17.56
C VAL A 197 -21.44 9.78 17.49
N ASP A 198 -20.81 9.99 18.63
CA ASP A 198 -19.37 10.17 18.73
C ASP A 198 -18.66 8.85 18.34
N ARG A 199 -17.69 8.94 17.43
CA ARG A 199 -16.89 7.77 17.04
C ARG A 199 -16.21 7.07 18.22
N ASN A 200 -15.85 7.82 19.27
CA ASN A 200 -15.15 7.28 20.43
C ASN A 200 -16.09 6.40 21.32
N SER A 201 -17.39 6.57 21.19
CA SER A 201 -18.38 5.72 21.87
C SER A 201 -18.68 4.42 21.10
N VAL A 202 -18.11 4.25 19.87
CA VAL A 202 -18.28 3.05 19.04
C VAL A 202 -16.98 2.29 18.94
N LYS A 203 -16.93 1.11 19.52
CA LYS A 203 -15.73 0.24 19.51
C LYS A 203 -15.92 -0.97 18.60
N ILE A 204 -15.00 -1.20 17.68
CA ILE A 204 -14.98 -2.41 16.87
C ILE A 204 -13.90 -3.34 17.42
N MET A 205 -14.32 -4.48 17.96
CA MET A 205 -13.40 -5.46 18.54
C MET A 205 -12.79 -6.36 17.46
N ALA A 206 -11.51 -6.67 17.62
CA ALA A 206 -10.73 -7.51 16.72
C ALA A 206 -11.46 -8.79 16.28
N GLY A 207 -11.26 -9.20 15.05
CA GLY A 207 -11.90 -10.41 14.52
C GLY A 207 -11.62 -10.67 13.05
N ARG A 208 -12.31 -11.67 12.53
CA ARG A 208 -12.24 -12.08 11.13
C ARG A 208 -13.54 -11.73 10.43
N PRO A 209 -13.58 -10.68 9.61
CA PRO A 209 -14.82 -10.31 8.93
C PRO A 209 -15.30 -11.35 7.90
N GLY A 210 -14.42 -12.16 7.33
CA GLY A 210 -14.77 -13.26 6.43
C GLY A 210 -15.57 -12.87 5.19
N THR A 211 -15.57 -11.58 4.81
CA THR A 211 -16.42 -11.07 3.73
C THR A 211 -15.68 -10.03 2.87
N GLU A 212 -16.14 -9.89 1.63
CA GLU A 212 -15.59 -8.91 0.71
C GLU A 212 -16.30 -7.56 0.80
N LYS A 213 -15.56 -6.50 0.46
CA LYS A 213 -16.05 -5.15 0.21
C LYS A 213 -16.85 -4.54 1.36
N LEU A 214 -16.27 -4.59 2.57
CA LEU A 214 -16.72 -3.76 3.68
C LEU A 214 -15.95 -2.44 3.71
N ARG A 215 -16.66 -1.32 3.75
CA ARG A 215 -16.12 0.02 3.95
C ARG A 215 -16.45 0.49 5.35
N PHE A 216 -15.43 0.58 6.17
CA PHE A 216 -15.53 1.14 7.51
C PHE A 216 -15.13 2.62 7.46
N ARG A 217 -15.96 3.49 8.03
CA ARG A 217 -15.71 4.94 8.06
C ARG A 217 -15.83 5.49 9.46
N ASN A 218 -14.86 6.32 9.87
CA ASN A 218 -14.85 7.01 11.15
C ASN A 218 -15.03 6.07 12.34
N LEU A 219 -14.33 4.95 12.38
CA LEU A 219 -14.45 3.93 13.41
C LEU A 219 -13.12 3.69 14.12
N ASN A 220 -13.20 3.24 15.36
CA ASN A 220 -12.07 2.81 16.16
C ASN A 220 -12.07 1.29 16.29
N PHE A 221 -10.94 0.67 15.93
CA PHE A 221 -10.72 -0.76 16.03
C PHE A 221 -9.80 -1.05 17.22
N TYR A 222 -10.16 -2.05 18.00
CA TYR A 222 -9.46 -2.42 19.22
C TYR A 222 -9.04 -3.88 19.19
N CYS A 223 -7.79 -4.12 19.58
CA CYS A 223 -7.32 -5.44 19.94
C CYS A 223 -7.09 -5.49 21.45
N ASP A 224 -7.41 -6.60 22.07
CA ASP A 224 -7.11 -6.91 23.47
C ASP A 224 -6.13 -8.09 23.53
N CYS A 225 -5.01 -7.98 22.80
CA CYS A 225 -3.96 -8.99 22.80
C CYS A 225 -3.02 -8.78 23.97
N ASP A 226 -2.71 -9.85 24.70
CA ASP A 226 -1.68 -9.85 25.74
C ASP A 226 -0.28 -9.72 25.13
N ALA A 227 0.68 -9.24 25.93
CA ALA A 227 2.08 -9.16 25.52
C ALA A 227 2.59 -10.55 25.13
N GLY A 228 3.10 -10.70 23.92
CA GLY A 228 3.61 -11.97 23.37
C GLY A 228 2.59 -12.74 22.53
N GLU A 229 1.36 -12.27 22.37
CA GLU A 229 0.40 -12.84 21.43
C GLU A 229 0.42 -12.10 20.10
N TYR A 230 0.66 -12.80 19.02
CA TYR A 230 0.56 -12.25 17.66
C TYR A 230 -0.89 -12.27 17.20
N GLY A 231 -1.53 -11.12 17.12
CA GLY A 231 -2.91 -10.99 16.71
C GLY A 231 -3.13 -9.87 15.70
N SER A 232 -3.87 -10.14 14.63
CA SER A 232 -4.34 -9.09 13.73
C SER A 232 -5.66 -8.51 14.22
N ILE A 233 -5.79 -7.20 14.24
CA ILE A 233 -7.05 -6.52 14.57
C ILE A 233 -8.13 -6.91 13.55
N VAL A 234 -7.76 -6.93 12.27
CA VAL A 234 -8.63 -7.38 11.19
C VAL A 234 -7.91 -8.45 10.37
N MET A 235 -8.39 -9.65 10.39
CA MET A 235 -7.82 -10.77 9.62
C MET A 235 -8.68 -11.09 8.41
N GLY A 236 -8.01 -11.38 7.29
CA GLY A 236 -8.64 -11.98 6.13
C GLY A 236 -8.89 -13.48 6.32
N GLU A 237 -9.93 -14.01 5.72
CA GLU A 237 -10.25 -15.42 5.67
C GLU A 237 -10.46 -15.88 4.23
N GLY A 238 -9.87 -17.01 3.86
CA GLY A 238 -10.12 -17.65 2.57
C GLY A 238 -9.62 -16.94 1.32
N GLY A 239 -8.75 -15.92 1.43
CA GLY A 239 -8.09 -15.27 0.28
C GLY A 239 -8.94 -14.26 -0.52
N LYS A 240 -10.19 -14.03 -0.15
CA LYS A 240 -11.11 -13.10 -0.84
C LYS A 240 -11.60 -11.94 0.03
N THR A 241 -11.09 -11.79 1.23
CA THR A 241 -11.51 -10.70 2.12
C THR A 241 -10.93 -9.38 1.66
N SER A 242 -11.76 -8.36 1.53
CA SER A 242 -11.33 -7.00 1.25
C SER A 242 -12.04 -5.98 2.13
N ALA A 243 -11.29 -5.00 2.61
CA ALA A 243 -11.83 -3.94 3.45
C ALA A 243 -11.25 -2.58 3.08
N TRP A 244 -12.10 -1.57 3.15
CA TRP A 244 -11.71 -0.17 3.01
C TRP A 244 -11.91 0.55 4.33
N PHE A 245 -10.83 1.05 4.90
CA PHE A 245 -10.82 1.82 6.14
C PHE A 245 -10.62 3.29 5.81
N GLU A 246 -11.64 4.09 6.05
CA GLU A 246 -11.65 5.52 5.79
C GLU A 246 -11.69 6.28 7.12
N ASN A 247 -10.62 7.01 7.42
CA ASN A 247 -10.46 7.73 8.68
C ASN A 247 -10.72 6.82 9.90
N CYS A 248 -10.12 5.63 9.93
CA CYS A 248 -10.24 4.68 11.03
C CYS A 248 -8.97 4.66 11.87
N ASN A 249 -9.13 4.41 13.16
CA ASN A 249 -8.03 4.25 14.09
C ASN A 249 -7.93 2.79 14.53
N PHE A 250 -6.70 2.31 14.71
CA PHE A 250 -6.39 0.96 15.16
C PHE A 250 -5.52 1.05 16.41
N THR A 251 -6.00 0.52 17.53
CA THR A 251 -5.32 0.59 18.81
C THR A 251 -5.31 -0.75 19.54
N ASN A 252 -4.30 -0.93 20.39
CA ASN A 252 -4.30 -1.98 21.39
C ASN A 252 -4.72 -1.33 22.72
N GLU A 253 -5.82 -1.78 23.35
CA GLU A 253 -6.30 -1.23 24.61
C GLU A 253 -5.28 -1.34 25.76
N LYS A 254 -4.42 -2.34 25.72
CA LYS A 254 -3.37 -2.55 26.75
C LYS A 254 -2.17 -1.63 26.61
N GLY A 255 -2.13 -0.77 25.56
CA GLY A 255 -1.15 0.31 25.38
C GLY A 255 0.31 -0.15 25.35
N ARG A 256 0.57 -1.42 25.10
CA ARG A 256 1.91 -1.98 25.10
C ARG A 256 2.48 -2.12 23.70
N HIS A 257 3.78 -1.92 23.64
CA HIS A 257 4.66 -2.31 22.56
C HIS A 257 4.72 -3.83 22.29
N ALA A 258 3.79 -4.54 22.72
CA ALA A 258 3.81 -5.93 22.44
C ALA A 258 3.58 -6.07 20.96
N GLY A 259 4.47 -5.64 20.14
CA GLY A 259 4.62 -5.78 18.71
C GLY A 259 3.62 -6.65 17.96
N GLU A 260 2.40 -6.66 18.32
CA GLU A 260 1.71 -7.88 18.20
C GLU A 260 0.25 -7.69 17.82
N ALA A 261 -0.27 -6.48 17.87
CA ALA A 261 -1.56 -6.17 17.28
C ALA A 261 -1.36 -5.59 15.89
N TYR A 262 -1.17 -6.43 14.91
CA TYR A 262 -1.14 -6.01 13.51
C TYR A 262 -2.53 -5.62 13.04
N PRO A 263 -2.74 -4.41 12.51
CA PRO A 263 -4.08 -4.01 12.08
C PRO A 263 -4.60 -4.90 10.94
N PHE A 264 -3.70 -5.45 10.11
CA PHE A 264 -4.12 -6.22 8.94
C PHE A 264 -3.44 -7.59 8.92
N GLY A 265 -4.24 -8.64 8.88
CA GLY A 265 -3.75 -10.02 8.75
C GLY A 265 -3.50 -10.45 7.31
N ASN A 266 -2.90 -11.62 7.16
CA ASN A 266 -2.74 -12.26 5.87
C ASN A 266 -4.07 -12.45 5.15
N LYS A 267 -4.04 -12.42 3.82
CA LYS A 267 -5.20 -12.66 2.94
C LYS A 267 -6.28 -11.58 2.99
N LEU A 268 -5.97 -10.39 3.48
CA LEU A 268 -6.86 -9.23 3.45
C LEU A 268 -6.36 -8.23 2.42
N ALA A 269 -7.17 -7.89 1.42
CA ALA A 269 -6.94 -6.72 0.59
C ALA A 269 -7.37 -5.47 1.35
N ALA A 270 -6.40 -4.73 1.91
CA ALA A 270 -6.67 -3.55 2.73
C ALA A 270 -6.42 -2.25 1.96
N TYR A 271 -7.40 -1.35 2.02
CA TYR A 271 -7.33 0.01 1.49
C TYR A 271 -7.55 0.96 2.66
N VAL A 272 -6.56 1.80 2.97
CA VAL A 272 -6.59 2.69 4.13
C VAL A 272 -6.42 4.14 3.69
N THR A 273 -7.36 4.99 4.05
CA THR A 273 -7.34 6.40 3.70
C THR A 273 -7.60 7.26 4.94
N GLY A 274 -6.59 7.99 5.39
CA GLY A 274 -6.63 8.72 6.67
C GLY A 274 -6.65 7.81 7.90
N GLY A 275 -6.77 8.41 9.08
CA GLY A 275 -6.78 7.70 10.36
C GLY A 275 -5.39 7.37 10.89
N THR A 276 -5.33 6.51 11.91
CA THR A 276 -4.09 6.20 12.63
C THR A 276 -3.95 4.71 12.93
N THR A 277 -2.71 4.21 12.97
CA THR A 277 -2.41 2.88 13.49
C THR A 277 -1.10 2.88 14.26
N TYR A 278 -0.95 1.92 15.15
CA TYR A 278 0.29 1.74 15.88
C TYR A 278 1.38 1.14 14.99
N GLU A 279 1.07 0.08 14.28
CA GLU A 279 2.02 -0.64 13.46
C GLU A 279 1.31 -1.32 12.29
N ILE A 280 1.96 -1.39 11.13
CA ILE A 280 1.50 -2.23 10.01
C ILE A 280 2.54 -3.32 9.79
N MET A 281 2.19 -4.54 10.16
CA MET A 281 2.99 -5.74 9.89
C MET A 281 2.14 -6.77 9.16
N TYR A 282 2.79 -7.69 8.46
CA TYR A 282 2.20 -8.72 7.60
C TYR A 282 1.34 -8.14 6.46
N GLY A 283 1.95 -8.04 5.31
CA GLY A 283 1.35 -7.46 4.13
C GLY A 283 0.04 -8.12 3.74
N PRO A 284 -1.02 -7.35 3.58
CA PRO A 284 -2.19 -7.80 2.84
C PRO A 284 -1.82 -8.10 1.39
N SER A 285 -2.67 -8.82 0.68
CA SER A 285 -2.48 -9.14 -0.74
C SER A 285 -2.53 -7.90 -1.64
N ALA A 286 -3.14 -6.81 -1.18
CA ALA A 286 -3.03 -5.47 -1.76
C ALA A 286 -3.09 -4.44 -0.64
N LEU A 287 -2.27 -3.41 -0.70
CA LEU A 287 -2.24 -2.34 0.29
C LEU A 287 -2.26 -0.98 -0.41
N LEU A 288 -3.28 -0.20 -0.13
CA LEU A 288 -3.26 1.25 -0.32
C LEU A 288 -3.26 1.90 1.07
N LEU A 289 -2.23 2.66 1.36
CA LEU A 289 -2.12 3.45 2.58
C LEU A 289 -1.90 4.91 2.19
N ARG A 290 -2.88 5.76 2.42
CA ARG A 290 -2.82 7.17 2.04
C ARG A 290 -3.22 8.10 3.17
N GLY A 291 -2.37 9.10 3.45
CA GLY A 291 -2.64 10.13 4.45
C GLY A 291 -2.90 9.54 5.84
N HIS A 292 -2.22 8.46 6.17
CA HIS A 292 -2.39 7.71 7.41
C HIS A 292 -1.21 7.96 8.34
N SER A 293 -1.46 8.15 9.61
CA SER A 293 -0.42 8.27 10.62
C SER A 293 -0.13 6.91 11.23
N VAL A 294 1.11 6.45 11.13
CA VAL A 294 1.54 5.15 11.64
C VAL A 294 2.75 5.33 12.55
N LYS A 295 2.92 4.47 13.54
CA LYS A 295 4.14 4.43 14.35
C LYS A 295 5.22 3.59 13.68
N SER A 296 4.81 2.60 12.91
CA SER A 296 5.74 1.73 12.19
C SER A 296 5.09 1.15 10.94
N VAL A 297 5.81 1.10 9.83
CA VAL A 297 5.41 0.38 8.62
C VAL A 297 6.39 -0.76 8.41
N ALA A 298 6.04 -1.95 8.86
CA ALA A 298 6.78 -3.16 8.55
C ALA A 298 5.94 -4.04 7.65
N THR A 299 6.43 -4.30 6.45
CA THR A 299 5.78 -5.24 5.54
C THR A 299 6.54 -6.55 5.56
N HIS A 300 6.13 -7.50 6.37
CA HIS A 300 6.59 -8.86 6.23
C HIS A 300 5.84 -9.53 5.09
N ALA A 301 6.59 -9.97 4.10
CA ALA A 301 6.10 -10.78 3.00
C ALA A 301 4.84 -10.21 2.32
N LEU A 302 5.00 -9.14 1.57
CA LEU A 302 4.04 -8.85 0.52
C LEU A 302 4.18 -9.93 -0.55
N PRO A 303 3.24 -10.85 -0.67
CA PRO A 303 3.26 -11.75 -1.81
C PRO A 303 2.96 -10.92 -3.06
N GLY A 304 4.01 -10.49 -3.73
CA GLY A 304 4.02 -10.20 -5.14
C GLY A 304 3.17 -9.07 -5.72
N GLU A 305 2.34 -8.36 -4.96
CA GLU A 305 1.33 -7.49 -5.53
C GLU A 305 1.29 -6.08 -4.92
N ASN A 306 1.31 -5.14 -5.78
CA ASN A 306 1.04 -3.70 -5.72
C ASN A 306 0.72 -3.10 -4.34
N ALA A 307 1.71 -2.56 -3.66
CA ALA A 307 1.49 -1.76 -2.46
C ALA A 307 1.81 -0.28 -2.74
N LEU A 308 0.91 0.60 -2.33
CA LEU A 308 1.05 2.04 -2.44
C LEU A 308 0.91 2.69 -1.06
N VAL A 309 1.99 3.32 -0.60
CA VAL A 309 2.05 4.12 0.63
C VAL A 309 2.34 5.56 0.24
N VAL A 310 1.40 6.47 0.44
CA VAL A 310 1.53 7.86 0.02
C VAL A 310 1.09 8.85 1.08
N ASN A 311 1.85 9.93 1.22
CA ASN A 311 1.56 11.03 2.16
C ASN A 311 1.23 10.55 3.58
N CYS A 312 1.95 9.55 4.06
CA CYS A 312 1.82 9.02 5.41
C CYS A 312 2.81 9.69 6.35
N SER A 313 2.49 9.71 7.64
CA SER A 313 3.44 10.09 8.69
C SER A 313 3.71 8.91 9.62
N VAL A 314 4.92 8.90 10.19
CA VAL A 314 5.29 8.02 11.29
C VAL A 314 5.73 8.91 12.43
N ASP A 315 4.90 8.98 13.45
CA ASP A 315 5.13 9.86 14.60
C ASP A 315 5.67 9.03 15.77
N ASP A 316 6.67 9.60 16.48
CA ASP A 316 7.24 8.99 17.67
C ASP A 316 7.75 7.55 17.45
N VAL A 317 8.60 7.40 16.43
CA VAL A 317 9.33 6.15 16.21
C VAL A 317 10.15 5.81 17.46
N ARG A 318 9.87 4.68 18.07
CA ARG A 318 10.65 4.18 19.21
C ARG A 318 11.40 2.92 18.78
N ALA A 319 12.71 2.92 19.01
CA ALA A 319 13.47 1.68 18.93
C ALA A 319 12.98 0.75 20.05
N ALA A 320 12.29 -0.31 19.72
CA ALA A 320 12.08 -1.42 20.64
C ALA A 320 13.41 -2.17 20.81
N ASP A 321 13.72 -2.64 22.02
CA ASP A 321 14.92 -3.42 22.29
C ASP A 321 15.07 -4.56 21.27
N GLY A 322 16.12 -4.50 20.47
CA GLY A 322 16.39 -5.48 19.41
C GLY A 322 15.57 -5.35 18.13
N ALA A 323 14.67 -4.40 18.03
CA ALA A 323 13.89 -4.17 16.82
C ALA A 323 14.76 -3.65 15.67
N SER A 324 14.71 -4.34 14.59
CA SER A 324 15.61 -4.16 13.48
C SER A 324 15.10 -3.26 12.39
N SER A 325 13.82 -2.92 12.32
CA SER A 325 13.32 -2.04 11.29
C SER A 325 12.01 -1.41 11.66
N VAL A 326 11.92 -0.13 11.44
CA VAL A 326 10.74 0.65 11.77
C VAL A 326 9.86 0.87 10.58
N LEU A 327 10.36 0.86 9.37
CA LEU A 327 9.54 1.39 8.30
C LEU A 327 9.25 0.47 7.14
N ILE A 328 10.18 -0.27 6.65
CA ILE A 328 9.91 -1.17 5.52
C ILE A 328 10.80 -2.40 5.64
N THR A 329 10.22 -3.49 6.02
CA THR A 329 10.86 -4.79 5.90
C THR A 329 10.03 -5.63 4.94
N SER A 330 10.61 -5.98 3.80
CA SER A 330 10.03 -7.02 2.96
C SER A 330 10.81 -8.32 3.17
N ILE A 331 10.15 -9.31 3.76
CA ILE A 331 10.67 -10.68 3.85
C ILE A 331 9.79 -11.56 2.98
N ALA A 332 10.00 -11.52 1.68
CA ALA A 332 9.37 -12.50 0.82
C ALA A 332 9.98 -13.89 1.08
N THR A 333 9.15 -14.88 1.27
CA THR A 333 9.58 -16.27 1.33
C THR A 333 9.84 -16.81 -0.08
N PRO A 334 10.97 -17.46 -0.37
CA PRO A 334 11.18 -18.07 -1.68
C PRO A 334 10.03 -19.03 -2.05
N PRO A 335 9.64 -19.09 -3.33
CA PRO A 335 10.24 -18.43 -4.50
C PRO A 335 9.68 -17.04 -4.84
N SER A 336 8.83 -16.46 -3.99
CA SER A 336 8.14 -15.22 -4.30
C SER A 336 8.99 -13.97 -4.02
N TRP A 337 8.95 -13.01 -4.94
CA TRP A 337 9.48 -11.66 -4.78
C TRP A 337 8.34 -10.73 -4.37
N ALA A 338 8.59 -9.86 -3.39
CA ALA A 338 7.72 -8.72 -3.20
C ALA A 338 8.02 -7.70 -4.30
N GLY A 339 6.99 -7.23 -4.98
CA GLY A 339 7.16 -6.34 -6.10
C GLY A 339 6.16 -5.21 -6.15
N ASN A 340 6.52 -4.18 -6.92
CA ASN A 340 5.67 -3.03 -7.20
C ASN A 340 5.21 -2.29 -5.94
N LEU A 341 6.17 -2.04 -5.02
CA LEU A 341 5.96 -1.22 -3.83
C LEU A 341 6.32 0.23 -4.13
N ILE A 342 5.43 1.15 -3.85
CA ILE A 342 5.69 2.59 -3.91
C ILE A 342 5.49 3.18 -2.53
N VAL A 343 6.51 3.92 -2.06
CA VAL A 343 6.44 4.77 -0.88
C VAL A 343 6.77 6.18 -1.28
N SER A 344 5.83 7.10 -1.17
CA SER A 344 6.01 8.49 -1.59
C SER A 344 5.44 9.47 -0.58
N GLY A 345 6.16 10.55 -0.31
CA GLY A 345 5.74 11.59 0.62
C GLY A 345 5.67 11.13 2.07
N LEU A 346 6.41 10.10 2.46
CA LEU A 346 6.46 9.61 3.83
C LEU A 346 7.37 10.49 4.68
N LYS A 347 6.88 10.90 5.85
CA LYS A 347 7.67 11.61 6.87
C LYS A 347 7.74 10.77 8.15
N ALA A 348 8.91 10.67 8.73
CA ALA A 348 9.10 9.98 10.00
C ALA A 348 9.96 10.81 10.95
N SER A 349 9.58 10.80 12.23
CA SER A 349 10.32 11.45 13.32
C SER A 349 10.44 10.51 14.52
N GLY A 350 11.41 10.76 15.40
CA GLY A 350 11.61 10.01 16.63
C GLY A 350 13.01 9.44 16.77
N LEU A 351 13.13 8.30 17.46
CA LEU A 351 14.40 7.65 17.72
C LEU A 351 14.97 6.99 16.47
N SER A 352 16.29 6.94 16.41
CA SER A 352 17.00 6.27 15.33
C SER A 352 16.68 4.78 15.26
N CYS A 353 16.46 4.30 14.06
CA CYS A 353 16.17 2.91 13.80
C CYS A 353 16.62 2.53 12.40
N ARG A 354 16.70 1.26 12.11
CA ARG A 354 16.91 0.79 10.74
C ARG A 354 15.69 1.15 9.90
N VAL A 355 15.88 2.02 8.91
CA VAL A 355 14.79 2.52 8.06
C VAL A 355 14.39 1.52 6.99
N PHE A 356 15.38 0.96 6.29
CA PHE A 356 15.15 -0.01 5.25
C PHE A 356 15.78 -1.36 5.62
N SER A 357 15.05 -2.42 5.40
CA SER A 357 15.57 -3.78 5.35
C SER A 357 14.99 -4.46 4.13
N LEU A 358 15.57 -4.15 2.97
CA LEU A 358 15.06 -4.59 1.68
C LEU A 358 15.76 -5.87 1.25
N ARG A 359 14.99 -6.92 1.05
CA ARG A 359 15.47 -8.22 0.57
C ARG A 359 14.37 -8.89 -0.23
N ARG A 360 14.73 -9.46 -1.38
CA ARG A 360 13.79 -10.10 -2.31
C ARG A 360 12.67 -9.17 -2.76
N ILE A 361 13.05 -7.96 -3.12
CA ILE A 361 12.14 -6.98 -3.67
C ILE A 361 12.57 -6.61 -5.08
N ARG A 362 11.58 -6.32 -5.91
CA ARG A 362 11.78 -5.77 -7.25
C ARG A 362 10.72 -4.75 -7.60
N ASP A 363 11.07 -3.87 -8.55
CA ASP A 363 10.15 -2.85 -9.03
C ASP A 363 9.61 -1.98 -7.88
N CYS A 364 10.51 -1.38 -7.08
CA CYS A 364 10.13 -0.59 -5.92
C CYS A 364 10.61 0.85 -6.05
N ALA A 365 9.79 1.82 -5.63
CA ALA A 365 10.14 3.23 -5.61
C ALA A 365 9.92 3.84 -4.22
N PHE A 366 10.92 4.60 -3.77
CA PHE A 366 10.89 5.43 -2.57
C PHE A 366 11.14 6.86 -3.01
N ALA A 367 10.12 7.72 -2.92
CA ALA A 367 10.21 9.08 -3.43
C ALA A 367 9.72 10.10 -2.41
N ASP A 368 10.42 11.24 -2.29
CA ASP A 368 10.06 12.31 -1.37
C ASP A 368 9.88 11.80 0.07
N VAL A 369 10.84 11.01 0.54
CA VAL A 369 10.81 10.37 1.87
C VAL A 369 11.81 11.06 2.78
N ALA A 370 11.35 11.57 3.92
CA ALA A 370 12.17 12.28 4.88
C ALA A 370 12.09 11.61 6.26
N PHE A 371 13.28 11.34 6.83
CA PHE A 371 13.44 10.82 8.18
C PHE A 371 14.19 11.83 9.04
N GLU A 372 13.49 12.36 10.03
CA GLU A 372 14.04 13.22 11.09
C GLU A 372 14.22 12.38 12.35
N LEU A 373 15.19 11.46 12.28
CA LEU A 373 15.48 10.52 13.35
C LEU A 373 16.75 10.94 14.11
N GLU A 374 16.76 10.75 15.42
CA GLU A 374 17.98 10.91 16.20
C GLU A 374 19.02 9.88 15.75
N ALA A 375 20.23 10.32 15.44
CA ALA A 375 21.30 9.42 15.03
C ALA A 375 21.72 8.52 16.20
N SER A 376 21.71 7.21 16.02
CA SER A 376 22.33 6.26 16.93
C SER A 376 23.50 5.55 16.26
N GLU A 377 24.61 5.39 16.99
CA GLU A 377 25.76 4.67 16.49
C GLU A 377 25.42 3.21 16.16
N GLY A 378 25.94 2.72 15.05
CA GLY A 378 25.83 1.31 14.64
C GLY A 378 24.53 0.90 13.94
N LEU A 379 23.57 1.80 13.76
CA LEU A 379 22.38 1.49 12.96
C LEU A 379 22.63 1.77 11.48
N TYR A 380 22.19 0.86 10.67
CA TYR A 380 22.30 0.96 9.22
C TYR A 380 21.05 0.42 8.54
N SER A 381 20.74 0.97 7.39
CA SER A 381 19.70 0.43 6.50
C SER A 381 20.31 -0.54 5.50
N ASN A 382 19.64 -1.64 5.24
CA ASN A 382 20.10 -2.67 4.32
C ASN A 382 19.37 -2.60 2.98
N VAL A 383 20.15 -2.65 1.90
CA VAL A 383 19.68 -3.09 0.58
C VAL A 383 20.40 -4.39 0.27
N ALA A 384 19.73 -5.51 0.48
CA ALA A 384 20.37 -6.84 0.40
C ALA A 384 20.31 -7.42 -1.03
N GLY A 385 21.12 -8.43 -1.22
CA GLY A 385 21.25 -9.13 -2.47
C GLY A 385 19.98 -9.59 -3.10
N GLU A 386 19.31 -9.99 -3.77
CA GLU A 386 17.97 -10.28 -4.31
C GLU A 386 17.10 -9.01 -4.35
N THR A 387 17.69 -7.88 -4.77
CA THR A 387 17.02 -6.59 -4.94
C THR A 387 17.22 -6.13 -6.38
N GLU A 388 16.13 -5.84 -7.09
CA GLU A 388 16.16 -5.53 -8.52
C GLU A 388 15.21 -4.37 -8.85
N ASN A 389 15.66 -3.44 -9.72
CA ASN A 389 14.88 -2.28 -10.16
C ASN A 389 14.28 -1.49 -8.98
N VAL A 390 15.15 -0.85 -8.19
CA VAL A 390 14.76 -0.04 -7.03
C VAL A 390 15.20 1.40 -7.23
N LEU A 391 14.24 2.32 -7.15
CA LEU A 391 14.48 3.75 -7.27
C LEU A 391 14.31 4.44 -5.90
N PHE A 392 15.36 5.11 -5.45
CA PHE A 392 15.30 6.11 -4.38
C PHE A 392 15.40 7.50 -5.03
N SER A 393 14.41 8.35 -4.81
CA SER A 393 14.36 9.69 -5.37
C SER A 393 14.02 10.71 -4.29
N ASN A 394 14.90 11.67 -4.04
CA ASN A 394 14.71 12.69 -3.01
C ASN A 394 14.43 12.06 -1.63
N VAL A 395 15.31 11.15 -1.20
CA VAL A 395 15.22 10.45 0.10
C VAL A 395 16.29 10.99 1.04
N SER A 396 15.88 11.37 2.26
CA SER A 396 16.78 11.79 3.33
C SER A 396 16.69 10.80 4.50
N LEU A 397 17.83 10.24 4.89
CA LEU A 397 17.98 9.24 5.96
C LEU A 397 18.71 9.76 7.19
N ALA A 398 18.67 11.06 7.46
CA ALA A 398 19.24 11.66 8.67
C ALA A 398 20.69 11.20 9.00
N GLY A 399 21.54 11.05 7.99
CA GLY A 399 22.95 10.66 8.15
C GLY A 399 23.20 9.17 8.42
N GLN A 400 22.20 8.32 8.32
CA GLN A 400 22.38 6.87 8.49
C GLN A 400 23.25 6.24 7.39
N GLU A 401 23.94 5.16 7.76
CA GLU A 401 24.64 4.30 6.82
C GLU A 401 23.64 3.46 6.01
N ILE A 402 23.85 3.38 4.69
CA ILE A 402 23.18 2.37 3.85
C ILE A 402 24.19 1.26 3.55
N LYS A 403 23.87 0.06 3.96
CA LYS A 403 24.66 -1.14 3.70
C LYS A 403 24.10 -1.91 2.52
N LEU A 404 24.92 -2.02 1.47
CA LEU A 404 24.63 -2.83 0.30
C LEU A 404 25.17 -4.23 0.54
N ALA A 405 24.31 -5.17 0.87
CA ALA A 405 24.75 -6.49 1.28
C ALA A 405 24.59 -7.52 0.16
N ARG A 406 25.66 -8.28 -0.12
CA ARG A 406 25.52 -9.56 -0.81
C ARG A 406 24.71 -10.51 0.05
N SER A 407 23.74 -11.18 -0.52
CA SER A 407 23.08 -12.32 0.09
C SER A 407 23.67 -13.60 -0.49
N LYS A 408 24.29 -14.42 0.36
CA LYS A 408 24.77 -15.72 -0.01
C LYS A 408 23.99 -16.77 0.78
N ASP A 409 23.16 -17.50 0.11
CA ASP A 409 22.44 -18.62 0.69
C ASP A 409 22.65 -19.87 -0.16
N GLY A 410 22.11 -21.02 0.25
CA GLY A 410 22.25 -22.28 -0.46
C GLY A 410 21.74 -22.28 -1.92
N ARG A 411 21.16 -21.18 -2.40
CA ARG A 411 20.64 -21.03 -3.76
C ARG A 411 21.54 -20.18 -4.66
N GLY A 412 22.50 -19.45 -4.10
CA GLY A 412 23.43 -18.66 -4.90
C GLY A 412 24.02 -17.43 -4.20
N ASP A 413 24.78 -16.67 -4.98
CA ASP A 413 25.39 -15.40 -4.61
C ASP A 413 24.62 -14.28 -5.33
N PHE A 414 23.80 -13.56 -4.61
CA PHE A 414 22.92 -12.52 -5.13
C PHE A 414 23.48 -11.14 -4.84
N LYS A 415 23.46 -10.31 -5.85
CA LYS A 415 23.83 -8.89 -5.76
C LYS A 415 22.61 -8.04 -6.07
N PRO A 416 22.45 -6.88 -5.42
CA PRO A 416 21.49 -5.89 -5.89
C PRO A 416 21.77 -5.50 -7.33
N THR A 417 20.72 -5.35 -8.14
CA THR A 417 20.80 -4.92 -9.54
C THR A 417 19.82 -3.77 -9.79
N ASP A 418 20.23 -2.84 -10.66
CA ASP A 418 19.42 -1.69 -11.08
C ASP A 418 18.87 -0.88 -9.88
N VAL A 419 19.75 -0.54 -8.92
CA VAL A 419 19.43 0.34 -7.80
C VAL A 419 19.86 1.76 -8.13
N ILE A 420 18.91 2.68 -8.24
CA ILE A 420 19.16 4.08 -8.56
C ILE A 420 18.83 4.94 -7.34
N MET A 421 19.79 5.79 -6.95
CA MET A 421 19.64 6.78 -5.88
C MET A 421 19.82 8.16 -6.47
N LYS A 422 18.73 8.93 -6.59
CA LYS A 422 18.69 10.25 -7.21
C LYS A 422 18.32 11.32 -6.18
N LYS A 423 19.18 12.32 -6.03
CA LYS A 423 18.97 13.43 -5.07
C LYS A 423 18.77 12.95 -3.63
N CYS A 424 19.41 11.87 -3.24
CA CYS A 424 19.33 11.33 -1.89
C CYS A 424 20.38 11.95 -0.97
N VAL A 425 20.05 12.01 0.33
CA VAL A 425 20.97 12.46 1.38
C VAL A 425 21.01 11.39 2.48
N PHE A 426 22.16 10.78 2.66
CA PHE A 426 22.42 9.84 3.76
C PHE A 426 23.91 9.90 4.13
N GLY A 427 24.29 9.33 5.28
CA GLY A 427 25.66 9.43 5.79
C GLY A 427 26.65 8.68 4.91
N THR A 428 26.63 7.37 4.99
CA THR A 428 27.60 6.53 4.28
C THR A 428 26.94 5.43 3.47
N LEU A 429 27.61 5.02 2.39
CA LEU A 429 27.26 3.83 1.61
C LEU A 429 28.41 2.84 1.76
N SER A 430 28.14 1.64 2.26
CA SER A 430 29.15 0.62 2.51
C SER A 430 28.75 -0.75 1.94
N GLY A 431 29.69 -1.70 1.93
CA GLY A 431 29.45 -3.08 1.54
C GLY A 431 29.43 -3.35 0.03
N CYS A 432 29.81 -2.39 -0.79
CA CYS A 432 29.99 -2.57 -2.24
C CYS A 432 31.45 -2.64 -2.61
N ASP A 433 31.84 -3.63 -3.43
CA ASP A 433 33.20 -3.74 -3.97
C ASP A 433 33.52 -2.64 -5.00
N SER A 434 32.49 -2.01 -5.55
CA SER A 434 32.58 -0.82 -6.39
C SER A 434 31.19 -0.19 -6.59
N VAL A 435 31.11 1.11 -6.49
CA VAL A 435 29.96 1.92 -6.88
C VAL A 435 30.28 2.52 -8.24
N ASP A 436 30.04 1.79 -9.30
CA ASP A 436 30.08 2.34 -10.65
C ASP A 436 28.77 1.98 -11.36
N GLY A 437 28.30 2.86 -12.23
CA GLY A 437 27.04 2.68 -12.97
C GLY A 437 26.99 1.39 -13.80
N SER A 438 28.11 0.70 -14.00
CA SER A 438 28.20 -0.58 -14.72
C SER A 438 27.82 -1.78 -13.84
N LYS A 439 27.64 -1.59 -12.53
CA LYS A 439 27.44 -2.68 -11.56
C LYS A 439 26.13 -2.60 -10.77
N GLY A 440 25.13 -1.93 -11.29
CA GLY A 440 23.79 -1.94 -10.74
C GLY A 440 23.49 -0.85 -9.72
N PHE A 441 24.40 0.09 -9.45
CA PHE A 441 24.19 1.26 -8.61
C PHE A 441 24.46 2.55 -9.36
N ASP A 442 23.54 3.51 -9.23
CA ASP A 442 23.67 4.84 -9.80
C ASP A 442 23.32 5.89 -8.75
N LEU A 443 24.27 6.77 -8.40
CA LEU A 443 24.18 7.77 -7.33
C LEU A 443 24.01 9.19 -7.90
N ARG A 444 23.07 9.41 -8.78
CA ARG A 444 22.87 10.69 -9.47
C ARG A 444 22.48 11.81 -8.52
N ASP A 445 23.28 12.89 -8.49
CA ASP A 445 23.03 14.09 -7.70
C ASP A 445 22.81 13.81 -6.19
N SER A 446 23.28 12.67 -5.68
CA SER A 446 23.13 12.31 -4.27
C SER A 446 24.32 12.78 -3.43
N LYS A 447 24.05 13.21 -2.21
CA LYS A 447 25.08 13.56 -1.22
C LYS A 447 25.30 12.36 -0.31
N VAL A 448 26.41 11.70 -0.50
CA VAL A 448 26.76 10.51 0.28
C VAL A 448 28.28 10.40 0.42
N GLU A 449 28.75 9.98 1.59
CA GLU A 449 30.12 9.55 1.79
C GLU A 449 30.24 8.07 1.45
N ILE A 450 31.06 7.76 0.45
CA ILE A 450 31.25 6.38 0.00
C ILE A 450 32.42 5.76 0.75
N GLN A 451 32.17 4.73 1.53
CA GLN A 451 33.20 3.90 2.15
C GLN A 451 33.31 2.58 1.38
N ILE A 452 34.35 2.45 0.58
CA ILE A 452 34.74 1.20 -0.07
C ILE A 452 35.59 0.41 0.93
N LYS A 453 35.08 -0.71 1.39
CA LYS A 453 35.83 -1.66 2.21
C LYS A 453 36.13 -2.92 1.43
#